data_2fbfd828ee3737c8cfdfd80ae212af2e
#
_entry.id   2fbfd828ee3737c8cfdfd80ae212af2e
#
_cell.length_a   1.000
_cell.length_b   1.000
_cell.length_c   1.000
_cell.angle_alpha   90.00
_cell.angle_beta   90.00
_cell.angle_gamma   90.00
#
_symmetry.space_group_name_H-M   'P 1'
#
loop_
_entity.id
_entity.type
_entity.pdbx_description
1 polymer ?
#
loop_
_entity_poly.entity_id
_entity_poly.type
_entity_poly.pdbx_seq_one_letter_code
_entity_poly.pdbx_strand_id
1 'polypeptide(L)'
;MKKLSLFLSAMLISLMSFAGTVTFEVGQDKVEGHTQGTAAVLTKDGVTLDVSKGAFGRDDNFRIYAGFGMTISCEYGNITGVEITCTAAAGGTQYGPDFFTTSVGSYTYADKVGTWTGDEASVSFSATKQVRFTKLVVTYASSDANFVDQPMITGDVNFADTANVVITAEEGMKIYYTLDGTDPTTASTEYTAPFEVYATTTVKAIAYNEATAVSSLITETVFTQATKVPCAQAAAIAKAL
;
A
#
# COMPACT_ATOMS: atom_id res chain seq x y z
N MET A 1 52.25 -30.35 25.32
CA MET A 1 50.88 -29.86 25.56
C MET A 1 50.50 -28.95 24.43
N LYS A 2 49.73 -29.43 23.46
CA LYS A 2 49.22 -28.63 22.30
C LYS A 2 47.97 -27.90 22.71
N LYS A 3 48.02 -26.54 22.76
CA LYS A 3 46.82 -25.74 22.98
C LYS A 3 45.92 -25.80 21.74
N LEU A 4 44.75 -26.42 21.88
CA LEU A 4 43.70 -26.43 20.89
C LEU A 4 42.99 -25.09 20.95
N SER A 5 43.23 -24.22 19.98
CA SER A 5 42.54 -22.95 19.82
C SER A 5 41.19 -23.25 19.15
N LEU A 6 40.12 -23.14 19.93
CA LEU A 6 38.76 -23.25 19.42
C LEU A 6 38.37 -21.93 18.76
N PHE A 7 38.45 -21.86 17.40
CA PHE A 7 37.88 -20.78 16.64
C PHE A 7 36.36 -20.91 16.67
N LEU A 8 35.73 -20.12 17.55
CA LEU A 8 34.28 -19.91 17.50
C LEU A 8 33.99 -18.98 16.30
N SER A 9 33.68 -19.60 15.16
CA SER A 9 33.15 -18.87 14.01
C SER A 9 31.79 -18.34 14.41
N ALA A 10 31.68 -17.06 14.73
CA ALA A 10 30.41 -16.38 14.84
C ALA A 10 29.78 -16.35 13.45
N MET A 11 28.84 -17.26 13.22
CA MET A 11 27.97 -17.25 12.07
C MET A 11 27.11 -15.98 12.19
N LEU A 12 27.47 -14.95 11.45
CA LEU A 12 26.66 -13.75 11.29
C LEU A 12 25.41 -14.18 10.52
N ILE A 13 24.35 -14.51 11.26
CA ILE A 13 23.01 -14.64 10.66
C ILE A 13 22.64 -13.20 10.30
N SER A 14 22.76 -12.83 9.03
CA SER A 14 22.13 -11.62 8.54
C SER A 14 20.63 -11.84 8.72
N LEU A 15 20.02 -11.11 9.65
CA LEU A 15 18.57 -11.00 9.69
C LEU A 15 18.16 -10.39 8.35
N MET A 16 17.56 -11.17 7.48
CA MET A 16 16.88 -10.62 6.31
C MET A 16 15.69 -9.83 6.85
N SER A 17 15.72 -8.52 6.64
CA SER A 17 14.58 -7.66 6.87
C SER A 17 13.74 -7.67 5.60
N PHE A 18 12.49 -8.08 5.73
CA PHE A 18 11.51 -8.01 4.63
C PHE A 18 10.84 -6.65 4.68
N ALA A 19 10.63 -6.02 3.52
CA ALA A 19 9.99 -4.73 3.42
C ALA A 19 8.65 -4.86 2.72
N GLY A 20 7.57 -4.46 3.38
CA GLY A 20 6.23 -4.39 2.79
C GLY A 20 5.78 -2.95 2.59
N THR A 21 4.81 -2.74 1.70
CA THR A 21 4.25 -1.42 1.41
C THR A 21 2.72 -1.50 1.35
N VAL A 22 2.06 -0.61 2.09
CA VAL A 22 0.60 -0.46 2.08
C VAL A 22 0.24 0.95 1.61
N THR A 23 -0.70 1.04 0.66
CA THR A 23 -1.18 2.31 0.13
C THR A 23 -2.63 2.54 0.54
N PHE A 24 -2.90 3.69 1.17
CA PHE A 24 -4.24 4.22 1.38
C PHE A 24 -4.52 5.32 0.36
N GLU A 25 -5.60 5.19 -0.37
CA GLU A 25 -5.98 6.12 -1.44
C GLU A 25 -7.44 6.53 -1.32
N VAL A 26 -7.69 7.84 -1.40
CA VAL A 26 -9.04 8.39 -1.32
C VAL A 26 -9.92 7.84 -2.46
N GLY A 27 -11.19 7.59 -2.15
CA GLY A 27 -12.13 6.97 -3.10
C GLY A 27 -12.12 5.43 -3.07
N GLN A 28 -11.00 4.82 -2.66
CA GLN A 28 -10.88 3.37 -2.48
C GLN A 28 -10.94 2.99 -0.99
N ASP A 29 -10.17 3.69 -0.18
CA ASP A 29 -10.04 3.41 1.25
C ASP A 29 -10.78 4.48 2.06
N LYS A 30 -11.82 4.09 2.81
CA LYS A 30 -12.58 5.02 3.65
C LYS A 30 -13.20 4.32 4.86
N VAL A 31 -13.49 5.09 5.88
CA VAL A 31 -14.28 4.64 7.03
C VAL A 31 -15.76 4.89 6.73
N GLU A 32 -16.50 3.84 6.39
CA GLU A 32 -17.93 3.96 6.08
C GLU A 32 -18.73 4.56 7.24
N GLY A 33 -19.62 5.49 6.92
CA GLY A 33 -20.43 6.19 7.91
C GLY A 33 -19.67 7.15 8.84
N HIS A 34 -18.38 7.42 8.58
CA HIS A 34 -17.57 8.29 9.43
C HIS A 34 -18.13 9.73 9.48
N THR A 35 -18.36 10.21 10.69
CA THR A 35 -18.78 11.59 10.93
C THR A 35 -17.56 12.53 10.88
N GLN A 36 -17.59 13.48 9.96
CA GLN A 36 -16.53 14.48 9.83
C GLN A 36 -16.29 15.23 11.15
N GLY A 37 -15.05 15.36 11.55
CA GLY A 37 -14.65 16.05 12.77
C GLY A 37 -14.64 15.19 14.03
N THR A 38 -14.72 13.88 13.88
CA THR A 38 -14.54 12.90 14.97
C THR A 38 -13.25 12.09 14.79
N ALA A 39 -12.94 11.23 15.76
CA ALA A 39 -11.86 10.24 15.63
C ALA A 39 -12.21 9.19 14.57
N ALA A 40 -11.20 8.63 13.92
CA ALA A 40 -11.34 7.58 12.92
C ALA A 40 -10.22 6.56 13.04
N VAL A 41 -10.52 5.30 12.78
CA VAL A 41 -9.53 4.24 12.61
C VAL A 41 -9.75 3.61 11.24
N LEU A 42 -8.70 3.54 10.44
CA LEU A 42 -8.68 2.89 9.14
C LEU A 42 -7.55 1.86 9.13
N THR A 43 -7.90 0.59 8.94
CA THR A 43 -6.92 -0.50 8.87
C THR A 43 -6.97 -1.15 7.50
N LYS A 44 -5.79 -1.40 6.93
CA LYS A 44 -5.62 -2.10 5.66
C LYS A 44 -4.30 -2.87 5.72
N ASP A 45 -4.34 -4.15 5.35
CA ASP A 45 -3.16 -5.02 5.22
C ASP A 45 -2.20 -4.91 6.43
N GLY A 46 -2.76 -4.99 7.66
CA GLY A 46 -2.01 -4.91 8.92
C GLY A 46 -1.49 -3.52 9.30
N VAL A 47 -1.66 -2.51 8.45
CA VAL A 47 -1.33 -1.12 8.78
C VAL A 47 -2.58 -0.40 9.27
N THR A 48 -2.48 0.25 10.42
CA THR A 48 -3.57 1.02 11.04
C THR A 48 -3.23 2.51 11.10
N LEU A 49 -4.17 3.33 10.64
CA LEU A 49 -4.20 4.78 10.79
C LEU A 49 -5.20 5.12 11.91
N ASP A 50 -4.72 5.54 13.07
CA ASP A 50 -5.54 6.03 14.19
C ASP A 50 -5.52 7.56 14.19
N VAL A 51 -6.67 8.15 13.93
CA VAL A 51 -6.83 9.61 13.75
C VAL A 51 -7.65 10.19 14.88
N SER A 52 -7.05 11.09 15.65
CA SER A 52 -7.70 11.69 16.82
C SER A 52 -8.87 12.63 16.45
N LYS A 53 -8.79 13.30 15.29
CA LYS A 53 -9.92 14.08 14.71
C LYS A 53 -9.69 14.34 13.23
N GLY A 54 -10.61 13.87 12.39
CA GLY A 54 -10.41 13.95 10.95
C GLY A 54 -11.68 13.83 10.11
N ALA A 55 -11.51 13.60 8.81
CA ALA A 55 -12.55 13.20 7.89
C ALA A 55 -12.00 12.10 6.97
N PHE A 56 -12.42 10.86 7.19
CA PHE A 56 -11.95 9.63 6.55
C PHE A 56 -13.06 8.85 5.84
N GLY A 57 -14.24 9.44 5.67
CA GLY A 57 -15.37 8.86 4.92
C GLY A 57 -15.70 9.61 3.63
N ARG A 58 -14.75 10.37 3.08
CA ARG A 58 -14.94 11.20 1.88
C ARG A 58 -14.28 10.59 0.65
N ASP A 59 -14.78 10.96 -0.51
CA ASP A 59 -14.24 10.50 -1.80
C ASP A 59 -13.28 11.51 -2.45
N ASP A 60 -13.07 12.69 -1.82
CA ASP A 60 -12.25 13.78 -2.38
C ASP A 60 -10.88 13.95 -1.68
N ASN A 61 -10.82 13.74 -0.38
CA ASN A 61 -9.58 13.79 0.40
C ASN A 61 -9.78 13.27 1.83
N PHE A 62 -8.70 12.76 2.42
CA PHE A 62 -8.56 12.58 3.86
C PHE A 62 -8.20 13.90 4.52
N ARG A 63 -8.66 14.12 5.76
CA ARG A 63 -8.39 15.34 6.51
C ARG A 63 -7.96 15.05 7.94
N ILE A 64 -6.92 15.78 8.38
CA ILE A 64 -6.52 15.89 9.78
C ILE A 64 -6.74 17.36 10.18
N TYR A 65 -7.48 17.61 11.25
CA TYR A 65 -7.77 18.97 11.71
C TYR A 65 -6.60 19.56 12.49
N ALA A 66 -6.48 20.90 12.48
CA ALA A 66 -5.47 21.63 13.24
C ALA A 66 -5.49 21.29 14.73
N GLY A 67 -4.34 21.05 15.32
CA GLY A 67 -4.18 20.66 16.71
C GLY A 67 -4.46 19.18 17.01
N PHE A 68 -4.71 18.36 15.99
CA PHE A 68 -4.96 16.92 16.10
C PHE A 68 -3.91 16.14 15.31
N GLY A 69 -3.93 14.81 15.42
CA GLY A 69 -2.91 13.97 14.80
C GLY A 69 -3.43 12.67 14.25
N MET A 70 -2.51 11.97 13.63
CA MET A 70 -2.65 10.63 13.11
C MET A 70 -1.48 9.79 13.61
N THR A 71 -1.75 8.62 14.17
CA THR A 71 -0.74 7.62 14.52
C THR A 71 -0.84 6.47 13.54
N ILE A 72 0.30 6.10 12.97
CA ILE A 72 0.44 4.96 12.06
C ILE A 72 1.14 3.85 12.82
N SER A 73 0.62 2.63 12.75
CA SER A 73 1.23 1.42 13.30
C SER A 73 1.11 0.27 12.30
N CYS A 74 2.02 -0.71 12.40
CA CYS A 74 2.01 -1.90 11.57
C CYS A 74 2.15 -3.14 12.45
N GLU A 75 1.30 -4.16 12.26
CA GLU A 75 1.36 -5.41 13.02
C GLU A 75 2.52 -6.32 12.59
N TYR A 76 3.09 -6.09 11.41
CA TYR A 76 4.14 -6.97 10.85
C TYR A 76 5.56 -6.51 11.15
N GLY A 77 5.76 -5.29 11.65
CA GLY A 77 7.09 -4.79 11.98
C GLY A 77 7.16 -3.29 12.11
N ASN A 78 8.38 -2.77 12.13
CA ASN A 78 8.62 -1.35 12.26
C ASN A 78 8.34 -0.60 10.96
N ILE A 79 7.77 0.60 11.07
CA ILE A 79 7.58 1.52 9.95
C ILE A 79 8.94 2.12 9.60
N THR A 80 9.33 2.01 8.34
CA THR A 80 10.61 2.54 7.81
C THR A 80 10.42 3.73 6.89
N GLY A 81 9.21 3.90 6.33
CA GLY A 81 8.89 5.03 5.47
C GLY A 81 7.41 5.38 5.50
N VAL A 82 7.10 6.67 5.36
CA VAL A 82 5.75 7.16 5.12
C VAL A 82 5.83 8.27 4.08
N GLU A 83 5.03 8.14 3.00
CA GLU A 83 4.86 9.19 2.00
C GLU A 83 3.40 9.66 1.99
N ILE A 84 3.20 10.97 2.09
CA ILE A 84 1.87 11.59 2.14
C ILE A 84 1.73 12.57 1.00
N THR A 85 0.82 12.32 0.05
CA THR A 85 0.52 13.22 -1.05
C THR A 85 -0.63 14.16 -0.67
N CYS A 86 -0.32 15.42 -0.40
CA CYS A 86 -1.25 16.45 0.00
C CYS A 86 -1.99 17.10 -1.19
N THR A 87 -3.13 17.73 -0.91
CA THR A 87 -3.90 18.46 -1.94
C THR A 87 -3.30 19.81 -2.30
N ALA A 88 -2.50 20.40 -1.40
CA ALA A 88 -1.80 21.67 -1.61
C ALA A 88 -0.29 21.50 -1.41
N ALA A 89 0.49 22.37 -2.08
CA ALA A 89 1.94 22.43 -1.92
C ALA A 89 2.35 23.05 -0.58
N ALA A 90 3.55 22.73 -0.15
CA ALA A 90 4.22 23.37 0.98
C ALA A 90 4.38 24.88 0.75
N GLY A 91 4.41 25.66 1.83
CA GLY A 91 4.48 27.14 1.79
C GLY A 91 3.14 27.81 1.55
N GLY A 92 2.06 27.05 1.39
CA GLY A 92 0.70 27.57 1.32
C GLY A 92 0.15 28.00 2.70
N THR A 93 -1.14 28.36 2.73
CA THR A 93 -1.80 28.77 4.00
C THR A 93 -2.41 27.61 4.75
N GLN A 94 -2.77 26.51 4.07
CA GLN A 94 -3.41 25.30 4.60
C GLN A 94 -3.19 24.12 3.66
N TYR A 95 -3.43 22.90 4.16
CA TYR A 95 -3.58 21.64 3.44
C TYR A 95 -2.29 21.03 2.89
N GLY A 96 -1.13 21.69 3.04
CA GLY A 96 0.17 21.20 2.59
C GLY A 96 0.86 20.28 3.59
N PRO A 97 1.94 19.60 3.15
CA PRO A 97 2.70 18.68 4.00
C PRO A 97 3.53 19.39 5.07
N ASP A 98 3.87 20.65 4.89
CA ASP A 98 4.62 21.51 5.82
C ASP A 98 3.91 21.78 7.15
N PHE A 99 2.64 21.40 7.26
CA PHE A 99 1.87 21.50 8.49
C PHE A 99 1.87 20.24 9.34
N PHE A 100 2.54 19.18 8.90
CA PHE A 100 2.81 18.02 9.75
C PHE A 100 4.14 18.17 10.50
N THR A 101 4.14 17.68 11.74
CA THR A 101 5.35 17.50 12.57
C THR A 101 5.34 16.09 13.16
N THR A 102 6.54 15.54 13.42
CA THR A 102 6.74 14.24 14.07
C THR A 102 7.74 14.41 15.20
N SER A 103 7.69 13.53 16.21
CA SER A 103 8.63 13.51 17.33
C SER A 103 9.75 12.49 17.17
N VAL A 104 9.62 11.59 16.19
CA VAL A 104 10.56 10.50 15.91
C VAL A 104 10.86 10.45 14.41
N GLY A 105 12.02 9.89 14.05
CA GLY A 105 12.48 9.79 12.67
C GLY A 105 12.81 11.15 12.04
N SER A 106 12.89 11.16 10.72
CA SER A 106 13.17 12.38 9.92
C SER A 106 11.98 12.66 9.01
N TYR A 107 11.42 13.87 9.08
CA TYR A 107 10.35 14.31 8.21
C TYR A 107 10.79 15.47 7.33
N THR A 108 10.64 15.30 6.04
CA THR A 108 10.93 16.30 5.00
C THR A 108 9.74 16.47 4.08
N TYR A 109 9.70 17.56 3.30
CA TYR A 109 8.64 17.77 2.33
C TYR A 109 9.13 18.56 1.12
N ALA A 110 8.54 18.28 -0.02
CA ALA A 110 8.75 19.02 -1.26
C ALA A 110 7.43 19.09 -2.04
N ASP A 111 7.08 20.27 -2.54
CA ASP A 111 5.82 20.53 -3.22
C ASP A 111 4.62 19.96 -2.41
N LYS A 112 3.90 18.99 -2.92
CA LYS A 112 2.74 18.37 -2.28
C LYS A 112 3.06 17.13 -1.46
N VAL A 113 4.30 16.67 -1.46
CA VAL A 113 4.70 15.40 -0.86
C VAL A 113 5.45 15.62 0.43
N GLY A 114 4.97 15.00 1.51
CA GLY A 114 5.69 14.84 2.76
C GLY A 114 6.28 13.44 2.84
N THR A 115 7.55 13.32 3.24
CA THR A 115 8.24 12.04 3.36
C THR A 115 8.83 11.91 4.75
N TRP A 116 8.47 10.85 5.45
CA TRP A 116 9.07 10.46 6.72
C TRP A 116 9.92 9.20 6.53
N THR A 117 11.05 9.17 7.20
CA THR A 117 11.94 8.00 7.27
C THR A 117 12.40 7.75 8.69
N GLY A 118 12.51 6.49 9.08
CA GLY A 118 12.93 6.07 10.41
C GLY A 118 12.94 4.55 10.53
N ASP A 119 12.82 4.05 11.76
CA ASP A 119 12.66 2.63 12.09
C ASP A 119 11.93 2.56 13.44
N GLU A 120 10.59 2.67 13.40
CA GLU A 120 9.75 2.84 14.58
C GLU A 120 8.53 1.91 14.55
N ALA A 121 8.17 1.35 15.69
CA ALA A 121 6.97 0.52 15.83
C ALA A 121 5.67 1.30 15.55
N SER A 122 5.70 2.61 15.76
CA SER A 122 4.61 3.53 15.40
C SER A 122 5.13 4.94 15.16
N VAL A 123 4.45 5.67 14.28
CA VAL A 123 4.80 7.05 13.93
C VAL A 123 3.58 7.94 14.11
N SER A 124 3.72 9.02 14.89
CA SER A 124 2.67 10.02 15.10
C SER A 124 2.97 11.31 14.36
N PHE A 125 2.02 11.73 13.55
CA PHE A 125 1.99 13.01 12.86
C PHE A 125 1.03 13.96 13.57
N SER A 126 1.50 15.15 13.95
CA SER A 126 0.68 16.21 14.52
C SER A 126 0.47 17.32 13.49
N ALA A 127 -0.77 17.75 13.30
CA ALA A 127 -1.14 18.78 12.34
C ALA A 127 -1.22 20.16 13.00
N THR A 128 -0.30 21.07 12.68
CA THR A 128 -0.31 22.47 13.18
C THR A 128 -1.41 23.31 12.54
N LYS A 129 -1.79 22.99 11.30
CA LYS A 129 -2.98 23.48 10.58
C LYS A 129 -3.71 22.29 9.96
N GLN A 130 -4.90 22.51 9.38
CA GLN A 130 -5.60 21.43 8.69
C GLN A 130 -4.75 20.93 7.52
N VAL A 131 -4.48 19.62 7.50
CA VAL A 131 -3.84 18.91 6.37
C VAL A 131 -4.91 18.13 5.61
N ARG A 132 -4.80 18.12 4.29
CA ARG A 132 -5.62 17.31 3.38
C ARG A 132 -4.72 16.53 2.45
N PHE A 133 -4.96 15.24 2.32
CA PHE A 133 -4.17 14.37 1.44
C PHE A 133 -5.06 13.40 0.68
N THR A 134 -4.58 12.92 -0.45
CA THR A 134 -5.30 11.98 -1.32
C THR A 134 -4.69 10.59 -1.29
N LYS A 135 -3.42 10.51 -0.90
CA LYS A 135 -2.67 9.25 -0.87
C LYS A 135 -1.71 9.23 0.32
N LEU A 136 -1.61 8.08 0.95
CA LEU A 136 -0.63 7.79 1.99
C LEU A 136 -0.04 6.41 1.71
N VAL A 137 1.29 6.32 1.65
CA VAL A 137 2.04 5.09 1.45
C VAL A 137 2.84 4.82 2.71
N VAL A 138 2.70 3.64 3.29
CA VAL A 138 3.46 3.20 4.45
C VAL A 138 4.38 2.07 4.03
N THR A 139 5.67 2.21 4.28
CA THR A 139 6.67 1.16 4.12
C THR A 139 7.08 0.65 5.50
N TYR A 140 7.12 -0.65 5.67
CA TYR A 140 7.53 -1.27 6.93
C TYR A 140 8.56 -2.36 6.68
N ALA A 141 9.35 -2.68 7.71
CA ALA A 141 10.29 -3.80 7.70
C ALA A 141 9.90 -4.80 8.78
N SER A 142 9.83 -6.07 8.42
CA SER A 142 9.61 -7.16 9.36
C SER A 142 10.89 -7.96 9.56
N SER A 143 11.19 -8.31 10.80
CA SER A 143 12.24 -9.27 11.16
C SER A 143 11.68 -10.67 11.41
N ASP A 144 10.37 -10.87 11.19
CA ASP A 144 9.77 -12.19 11.30
C ASP A 144 10.23 -13.07 10.13
N ALA A 145 10.96 -14.12 10.43
CA ALA A 145 11.43 -15.09 9.43
C ALA A 145 10.26 -15.83 8.73
N ASN A 146 9.05 -15.74 9.27
CA ASN A 146 7.84 -16.29 8.66
C ASN A 146 7.05 -15.27 7.85
N PHE A 147 7.50 -14.02 7.76
CA PHE A 147 6.83 -13.02 6.93
C PHE A 147 7.14 -13.27 5.44
N VAL A 148 6.13 -13.18 4.60
CA VAL A 148 6.24 -13.28 3.14
C VAL A 148 5.59 -12.02 2.55
N ASP A 149 6.36 -11.27 1.76
CA ASP A 149 5.87 -10.07 1.08
C ASP A 149 4.76 -10.41 0.07
N GLN A 150 3.80 -9.50 -0.04
CA GLN A 150 2.74 -9.61 -1.03
C GLN A 150 3.31 -9.55 -2.45
N PRO A 151 2.79 -10.34 -3.39
CA PRO A 151 3.15 -10.21 -4.79
C PRO A 151 2.62 -8.89 -5.36
N MET A 152 3.32 -8.32 -6.32
CA MET A 152 2.88 -7.14 -7.05
C MET A 152 2.22 -7.55 -8.36
N ILE A 153 1.00 -7.07 -8.62
CA ILE A 153 0.26 -7.28 -9.87
C ILE A 153 0.35 -6.00 -10.70
N THR A 154 0.85 -6.10 -11.93
CA THR A 154 1.03 -4.97 -12.86
C THR A 154 0.41 -5.25 -14.22
N GLY A 155 0.05 -4.19 -14.95
CA GLY A 155 -0.53 -4.23 -16.30
C GLY A 155 -1.41 -3.00 -16.55
N ASP A 156 -2.02 -2.93 -17.74
CA ASP A 156 -2.95 -1.86 -18.07
C ASP A 156 -4.31 -2.13 -17.41
N VAL A 157 -4.55 -1.53 -16.25
CA VAL A 157 -5.79 -1.73 -15.46
C VAL A 157 -7.05 -1.22 -16.16
N ASN A 158 -6.91 -0.35 -17.18
CA ASN A 158 -8.02 0.10 -18.04
C ASN A 158 -7.63 -0.15 -19.50
N PHE A 159 -8.19 -1.17 -20.10
CA PHE A 159 -7.81 -1.63 -21.45
C PHE A 159 -9.00 -1.71 -22.43
N ALA A 160 -8.70 -1.65 -23.73
CA ALA A 160 -9.73 -1.70 -24.78
C ALA A 160 -9.99 -3.14 -25.28
N ASP A 161 -8.94 -3.88 -25.59
CA ASP A 161 -9.04 -5.22 -26.18
C ASP A 161 -8.46 -6.29 -25.27
N THR A 162 -7.20 -6.14 -24.84
CA THR A 162 -6.51 -7.06 -23.93
C THR A 162 -5.63 -6.29 -22.93
N ALA A 163 -5.42 -6.87 -21.76
CA ALA A 163 -4.38 -6.41 -20.83
C ALA A 163 -3.43 -7.56 -20.52
N ASN A 164 -2.13 -7.29 -20.60
CA ASN A 164 -1.11 -8.24 -20.17
C ASN A 164 -0.90 -8.10 -18.66
N VAL A 165 -1.10 -9.20 -17.92
CA VAL A 165 -0.95 -9.26 -16.46
C VAL A 165 0.41 -9.85 -16.14
N VAL A 166 1.18 -9.11 -15.35
CA VAL A 166 2.47 -9.54 -14.81
C VAL A 166 2.38 -9.57 -13.29
N ILE A 167 2.72 -10.69 -12.69
CA ILE A 167 2.76 -10.85 -11.23
C ILE A 167 4.20 -11.12 -10.82
N THR A 168 4.71 -10.36 -9.87
CA THR A 168 6.08 -10.51 -9.35
C THR A 168 6.06 -10.67 -7.84
N ALA A 169 6.99 -11.44 -7.31
CA ALA A 169 7.23 -11.60 -5.88
C ALA A 169 8.73 -11.63 -5.62
N GLU A 170 9.13 -11.71 -4.35
CA GLU A 170 10.51 -11.89 -3.94
C GLU A 170 11.09 -13.19 -4.52
N GLU A 171 12.41 -13.20 -4.76
CA GLU A 171 13.11 -14.35 -5.32
C GLU A 171 12.95 -15.60 -4.43
N GLY A 172 12.64 -16.74 -5.04
CA GLY A 172 12.42 -18.01 -4.35
C GLY A 172 11.00 -18.25 -3.87
N MET A 173 10.08 -17.29 -4.03
CA MET A 173 8.66 -17.46 -3.70
C MET A 173 7.90 -18.08 -4.88
N LYS A 174 6.96 -18.98 -4.60
CA LYS A 174 5.91 -19.36 -5.54
C LYS A 174 4.77 -18.38 -5.51
N ILE A 175 4.15 -18.13 -6.64
CA ILE A 175 3.00 -17.25 -6.75
C ILE A 175 1.78 -18.09 -7.17
N TYR A 176 0.67 -17.93 -6.44
CA TYR A 176 -0.62 -18.53 -6.79
C TYR A 176 -1.65 -17.45 -7.01
N TYR A 177 -2.54 -17.64 -8.00
CA TYR A 177 -3.52 -16.61 -8.35
C TYR A 177 -4.87 -17.17 -8.72
N THR A 178 -5.92 -16.30 -8.70
CA THR A 178 -7.28 -16.55 -9.16
C THR A 178 -7.73 -15.40 -10.05
N LEU A 179 -8.72 -15.68 -10.94
CA LEU A 179 -9.29 -14.71 -11.89
C LEU A 179 -10.80 -14.49 -11.69
N ASP A 180 -11.40 -15.19 -10.74
CA ASP A 180 -12.83 -15.20 -10.45
C ASP A 180 -13.21 -14.43 -9.19
N GLY A 181 -12.22 -13.71 -8.58
CA GLY A 181 -12.39 -12.94 -7.34
C GLY A 181 -12.37 -13.79 -6.08
N THR A 182 -12.21 -15.11 -6.16
CA THR A 182 -11.99 -15.95 -4.98
C THR A 182 -10.59 -15.75 -4.39
N ASP A 183 -10.42 -15.99 -3.10
CA ASP A 183 -9.12 -15.86 -2.46
C ASP A 183 -8.20 -17.02 -2.88
N PRO A 184 -6.98 -16.71 -3.38
CA PRO A 184 -6.02 -17.72 -3.80
C PRO A 184 -5.47 -18.52 -2.62
N THR A 185 -5.18 -19.79 -2.87
CA THR A 185 -4.53 -20.71 -1.95
C THR A 185 -3.40 -21.44 -2.68
N THR A 186 -2.61 -22.24 -1.99
CA THR A 186 -1.56 -23.08 -2.63
C THR A 186 -2.13 -24.16 -3.55
N ALA A 187 -3.45 -24.35 -3.58
CA ALA A 187 -4.16 -25.21 -4.55
C ALA A 187 -4.65 -24.44 -5.79
N SER A 188 -4.53 -23.12 -5.81
CA SER A 188 -4.90 -22.27 -6.95
C SER A 188 -3.88 -22.40 -8.10
N THR A 189 -4.11 -21.72 -9.20
CA THR A 189 -3.20 -21.73 -10.35
C THR A 189 -1.85 -21.12 -9.99
N GLU A 190 -0.77 -21.85 -10.22
CA GLU A 190 0.59 -21.33 -10.07
C GLU A 190 0.93 -20.38 -11.23
N TYR A 191 1.44 -19.19 -10.89
CA TYR A 191 1.89 -18.23 -11.88
C TYR A 191 3.30 -18.56 -12.35
N THR A 192 3.46 -18.86 -13.63
CA THR A 192 4.75 -19.21 -14.24
C THR A 192 5.19 -18.25 -15.33
N ALA A 193 4.26 -17.48 -15.91
CA ALA A 193 4.53 -16.52 -16.97
C ALA A 193 3.40 -15.47 -17.06
N PRO A 194 3.65 -14.29 -17.66
CA PRO A 194 2.63 -13.31 -17.97
C PRO A 194 1.48 -13.91 -18.80
N PHE A 195 0.26 -13.44 -18.53
CA PHE A 195 -0.94 -13.89 -19.25
C PHE A 195 -1.84 -12.70 -19.62
N GLU A 196 -2.73 -12.90 -20.58
CA GLU A 196 -3.65 -11.87 -21.05
C GLU A 196 -5.06 -12.06 -20.46
N VAL A 197 -5.72 -10.92 -20.16
CA VAL A 197 -7.13 -10.86 -19.84
C VAL A 197 -7.88 -10.10 -20.94
N TYR A 198 -9.08 -10.57 -21.30
CA TYR A 198 -9.88 -10.07 -22.44
C TYR A 198 -11.22 -9.48 -22.01
N ALA A 199 -11.51 -9.48 -20.73
CA ALA A 199 -12.72 -8.94 -20.11
C ALA A 199 -12.37 -8.35 -18.76
N THR A 200 -13.28 -7.57 -18.18
CA THR A 200 -13.13 -7.08 -16.80
C THR A 200 -12.90 -8.27 -15.87
N THR A 201 -11.75 -8.30 -15.21
CA THR A 201 -11.25 -9.42 -14.43
C THR A 201 -10.65 -8.93 -13.11
N THR A 202 -11.06 -9.54 -12.01
CA THR A 202 -10.40 -9.35 -10.71
C THR A 202 -9.32 -10.41 -10.56
N VAL A 203 -8.07 -9.96 -10.53
CA VAL A 203 -6.89 -10.81 -10.29
C VAL A 203 -6.53 -10.71 -8.81
N LYS A 204 -6.54 -11.84 -8.11
CA LYS A 204 -6.00 -11.95 -6.75
C LYS A 204 -4.80 -12.87 -6.75
N ALA A 205 -3.78 -12.54 -5.96
CA ALA A 205 -2.56 -13.35 -5.88
C ALA A 205 -1.99 -13.39 -4.45
N ILE A 206 -1.30 -14.48 -4.14
CA ILE A 206 -0.44 -14.66 -2.96
C ILE A 206 0.96 -15.10 -3.40
N ALA A 207 1.97 -14.70 -2.64
CA ALA A 207 3.29 -15.32 -2.66
C ALA A 207 3.35 -16.41 -1.56
N TYR A 208 4.07 -17.48 -1.81
CA TYR A 208 4.18 -18.61 -0.90
C TYR A 208 5.64 -19.06 -0.75
N ASN A 209 6.10 -19.13 0.49
CA ASN A 209 7.41 -19.64 0.82
C ASN A 209 7.32 -21.14 1.14
N GLU A 210 7.85 -22.00 0.27
CA GLU A 210 7.81 -23.47 0.47
C GLU A 210 8.67 -23.93 1.66
N ALA A 211 9.73 -23.20 2.01
CA ALA A 211 10.62 -23.60 3.10
C ALA A 211 9.99 -23.39 4.49
N THR A 212 9.15 -22.36 4.64
CA THR A 212 8.46 -22.04 5.90
C THR A 212 6.99 -22.44 5.90
N ALA A 213 6.44 -22.82 4.74
CA ALA A 213 5.03 -23.11 4.50
C ALA A 213 4.10 -21.93 4.85
N VAL A 214 4.57 -20.69 4.61
CA VAL A 214 3.84 -19.44 4.88
C VAL A 214 3.45 -18.77 3.58
N SER A 215 2.20 -18.28 3.52
CA SER A 215 1.70 -17.43 2.44
C SER A 215 1.73 -15.96 2.85
N SER A 216 1.91 -15.09 1.87
CA SER A 216 1.70 -13.65 2.02
C SER A 216 0.21 -13.31 2.25
N LEU A 217 -0.06 -12.05 2.56
CA LEU A 217 -1.38 -11.48 2.36
C LEU A 217 -1.74 -11.46 0.86
N ILE A 218 -3.04 -11.31 0.58
CA ILE A 218 -3.56 -11.28 -0.79
C ILE A 218 -3.34 -9.90 -1.40
N THR A 219 -2.80 -9.85 -2.62
CA THR A 219 -2.86 -8.66 -3.46
C THR A 219 -4.01 -8.80 -4.44
N GLU A 220 -4.79 -7.73 -4.62
CA GLU A 220 -5.92 -7.67 -5.55
C GLU A 220 -5.72 -6.51 -6.54
N THR A 221 -6.01 -6.77 -7.82
CA THR A 221 -6.07 -5.76 -8.87
C THR A 221 -7.23 -6.06 -9.81
N VAL A 222 -8.06 -5.04 -10.07
CA VAL A 222 -9.17 -5.13 -11.03
C VAL A 222 -8.71 -4.56 -12.36
N PHE A 223 -8.70 -5.40 -13.38
CA PHE A 223 -8.50 -5.03 -14.78
C PHE A 223 -9.85 -4.77 -15.41
N THR A 224 -10.12 -3.54 -15.87
CA THR A 224 -11.41 -3.11 -16.38
C THR A 224 -11.35 -2.94 -17.90
N GLN A 225 -12.16 -3.71 -18.63
CA GLN A 225 -12.32 -3.52 -20.06
C GLN A 225 -13.21 -2.30 -20.35
N ALA A 226 -12.70 -1.36 -21.13
CA ALA A 226 -13.48 -0.20 -21.57
C ALA A 226 -14.69 -0.65 -22.43
N THR A 227 -15.85 -0.09 -22.14
CA THR A 227 -17.04 -0.35 -22.94
C THR A 227 -16.87 0.24 -24.34
N LYS A 228 -16.87 -0.58 -25.38
CA LYS A 228 -16.84 -0.12 -26.77
C LYS A 228 -18.17 0.59 -27.08
N VAL A 229 -18.12 1.92 -27.27
CA VAL A 229 -19.29 2.66 -27.76
C VAL A 229 -19.45 2.33 -29.26
N PRO A 230 -20.61 1.79 -29.71
CA PRO A 230 -20.84 1.53 -31.11
C PRO A 230 -20.66 2.79 -31.94
N CYS A 231 -20.04 2.70 -33.14
CA CYS A 231 -19.79 3.83 -34.03
C CYS A 231 -21.04 4.69 -34.31
N ALA A 232 -22.19 4.10 -34.33
CA ALA A 232 -23.48 4.79 -34.51
C ALA A 232 -23.82 5.74 -33.34
N GLN A 233 -23.48 5.37 -32.10
CA GLN A 233 -23.66 6.23 -30.91
C GLN A 233 -22.60 7.34 -30.82
N ALA A 234 -21.36 7.04 -31.17
CA ALA A 234 -20.29 8.04 -31.22
C ALA A 234 -20.59 9.15 -32.23
N ALA A 235 -21.13 8.81 -33.39
CA ALA A 235 -21.57 9.76 -34.41
C ALA A 235 -22.77 10.62 -33.95
N ALA A 236 -23.67 10.07 -33.13
CA ALA A 236 -24.81 10.81 -32.57
C ALA A 236 -24.37 11.82 -31.50
N ILE A 237 -23.40 11.47 -30.67
CA ILE A 237 -22.82 12.38 -29.64
C ILE A 237 -22.02 13.50 -30.30
N ALA A 238 -21.20 13.21 -31.33
CA ALA A 238 -20.45 14.21 -32.07
C ALA A 238 -21.32 15.21 -32.86
N LYS A 239 -22.57 14.83 -33.15
CA LYS A 239 -23.55 15.68 -33.85
C LYS A 239 -24.38 16.54 -32.91
N ALA A 240 -24.35 16.27 -31.59
CA ALA A 240 -25.07 16.99 -30.54
C ALA A 240 -24.20 18.05 -29.81
N LEU A 241 -22.92 18.14 -30.17
CA LEU A 241 -21.97 19.19 -29.75
C LEU A 241 -21.75 20.20 -30.86
#